data_ac71881a2fc248ec6e6d5865a48b394c
#
_entry.id   ac71881a2fc248ec6e6d5865a48b394c
#
_cell.length_a   1.000
_cell.length_b   1.000
_cell.length_c   1.000
_cell.angle_alpha   90.00
_cell.angle_beta   90.00
_cell.angle_gamma   90.00
#
_symmetry.space_group_name_H-M   'P 1'
#
loop_
_entity.id
_entity.type
_entity.pdbx_description
1 polymer ?
#
loop_
_entity_poly.entity_id
_entity_poly.type
_entity_poly.pdbx_seq_one_letter_code
_entity_poly.pdbx_strand_id
1 'polypeptide(L)'
;MARYIFITGGVVSSLGKGLASAALGALLQSRGYKVRLRKLDPYLNLDPGTMSPYQHGEVFVTDDGAETDLDLGHYERFTGRPATKADNITTGRIYQDILTKERRGDYLGAIIGHEHFAVLVRRHRSRIEIEIGIELA
;
A
#
# COMPACT_ATOMS: atom_id res chain seq x y z
N MET A 1 -15.27 -9.58 -10.46
CA MET A 1 -14.92 -9.65 -9.03
C MET A 1 -13.40 -9.57 -8.93
N ALA A 2 -12.83 -8.62 -8.20
CA ALA A 2 -11.39 -8.52 -8.02
C ALA A 2 -10.88 -9.70 -7.18
N ARG A 3 -9.71 -10.21 -7.52
CA ARG A 3 -8.99 -11.24 -6.75
C ARG A 3 -7.74 -10.62 -6.17
N TYR A 4 -7.38 -11.06 -4.98
CA TYR A 4 -6.29 -10.48 -4.20
C TYR A 4 -5.23 -11.53 -3.91
N ILE A 5 -3.97 -11.17 -4.12
CA ILE A 5 -2.81 -12.00 -3.76
C ILE A 5 -1.97 -11.20 -2.76
N PHE A 6 -1.82 -11.71 -1.56
CA PHE A 6 -0.97 -11.12 -0.54
C PHE A 6 0.37 -11.83 -0.52
N ILE A 7 1.44 -11.05 -0.69
CA ILE A 7 2.82 -11.53 -0.58
C ILE A 7 3.37 -11.03 0.74
N THR A 8 3.54 -11.94 1.68
CA THR A 8 4.04 -11.64 3.03
C THR A 8 5.39 -12.31 3.25
N GLY A 9 6.14 -11.83 4.23
CA GLY A 9 7.43 -12.41 4.58
C GLY A 9 8.10 -11.64 5.70
N GLY A 10 9.28 -12.10 6.12
CA GLY A 10 10.05 -11.49 7.21
C GLY A 10 10.44 -10.04 6.97
N VAL A 11 10.83 -9.38 8.05
CA VAL A 11 11.17 -7.93 8.09
C VAL A 11 12.43 -7.56 7.30
N VAL A 12 13.21 -8.54 6.87
CA VAL A 12 14.44 -8.29 6.11
C VAL A 12 14.09 -7.84 4.69
N SER A 13 14.36 -6.59 4.35
CA SER A 13 14.03 -5.97 3.06
C SER A 13 14.76 -6.62 1.88
N SER A 14 15.94 -7.18 2.09
CA SER A 14 16.76 -7.81 1.06
C SER A 14 16.30 -9.19 0.57
N LEU A 15 15.20 -9.74 1.07
CA LEU A 15 14.68 -11.06 0.67
C LEU A 15 14.01 -11.08 -0.73
N GLY A 16 13.96 -9.96 -1.43
CA GLY A 16 13.44 -9.90 -2.80
C GLY A 16 11.92 -9.99 -2.93
N LYS A 17 11.16 -9.76 -1.85
CA LYS A 17 9.68 -9.78 -1.90
C LYS A 17 9.12 -8.81 -2.95
N GLY A 18 9.62 -7.57 -2.99
CA GLY A 18 9.18 -6.56 -3.96
C GLY A 18 9.44 -6.99 -5.40
N LEU A 19 10.63 -7.53 -5.67
CA LEU A 19 10.99 -8.02 -6.99
C LEU A 19 10.15 -9.25 -7.39
N ALA A 20 9.91 -10.17 -6.47
CA ALA A 20 9.06 -11.34 -6.72
C ALA A 20 7.61 -10.91 -7.02
N SER A 21 7.10 -9.91 -6.29
CA SER A 21 5.77 -9.32 -6.53
C SER A 21 5.68 -8.68 -7.91
N ALA A 22 6.69 -7.90 -8.29
CA ALA A 22 6.78 -7.26 -9.60
C ALA A 22 6.81 -8.29 -10.73
N ALA A 23 7.63 -9.34 -10.60
CA ALA A 23 7.73 -10.41 -11.58
C ALA A 23 6.41 -11.19 -11.72
N LEU A 24 5.75 -11.52 -10.60
CA LEU A 24 4.45 -12.18 -10.62
C LEU A 24 3.39 -11.28 -11.29
N GLY A 25 3.41 -9.98 -10.99
CA GLY A 25 2.54 -9.01 -11.65
C GLY A 25 2.69 -9.01 -13.17
N ALA A 26 3.92 -8.94 -13.66
CA ALA A 26 4.23 -8.99 -15.10
C ALA A 26 3.78 -10.31 -15.73
N LEU A 27 4.01 -11.45 -15.07
CA LEU A 27 3.56 -12.76 -15.56
C LEU A 27 2.04 -12.88 -15.64
N LEU A 28 1.32 -12.29 -14.71
CA LEU A 28 -0.14 -12.29 -14.76
C LEU A 28 -0.67 -11.36 -15.86
N GLN A 29 -0.03 -10.19 -16.06
CA GLN A 29 -0.36 -9.32 -17.19
C GLN A 29 -0.13 -9.99 -18.53
N SER A 30 0.97 -10.75 -18.71
CA SER A 30 1.23 -11.49 -19.94
C SER A 30 0.18 -12.56 -20.23
N ARG A 31 -0.58 -12.98 -19.23
CA ARG A 31 -1.73 -13.90 -19.33
C ARG A 31 -3.07 -13.18 -19.49
N GLY A 32 -3.06 -11.88 -19.70
CA GLY A 32 -4.27 -11.09 -19.96
C GLY A 32 -5.00 -10.57 -18.74
N TYR A 33 -4.45 -10.73 -17.53
CA TYR A 33 -5.05 -10.16 -16.33
C TYR A 33 -4.72 -8.67 -16.20
N LYS A 34 -5.69 -7.89 -15.73
CA LYS A 34 -5.43 -6.52 -15.28
C LYS A 34 -4.86 -6.56 -13.87
N VAL A 35 -3.63 -6.11 -13.73
CA VAL A 35 -2.87 -6.19 -12.48
C VAL A 35 -2.62 -4.80 -11.93
N ARG A 36 -2.79 -4.63 -10.62
CA ARG A 36 -2.30 -3.50 -9.86
C ARG A 36 -1.50 -3.98 -8.66
N LEU A 37 -0.30 -3.44 -8.50
CA LEU A 37 0.57 -3.75 -7.37
C LEU A 37 0.50 -2.61 -6.37
N ARG A 38 0.46 -2.95 -5.07
CA ARG A 38 0.48 -1.99 -3.98
C ARG A 38 1.44 -2.44 -2.90
N LYS A 39 2.09 -1.48 -2.27
CA LYS A 39 2.99 -1.68 -1.14
C LYS A 39 2.29 -1.29 0.16
N LEU A 40 2.37 -2.20 1.14
CA LEU A 40 1.91 -1.94 2.50
C LEU A 40 3.12 -1.89 3.43
N ASP A 41 3.32 -0.75 4.06
CA ASP A 41 4.42 -0.55 4.98
C ASP A 41 3.91 -0.38 6.42
N PRO A 42 4.47 -1.12 7.39
CA PRO A 42 4.02 -1.06 8.78
C PRO A 42 4.52 0.18 9.53
N TYR A 43 5.03 1.19 8.82
CA TYR A 43 5.56 2.40 9.42
C TYR A 43 4.44 3.28 9.99
N LEU A 44 4.72 3.93 11.14
CA LEU A 44 3.85 4.98 11.70
C LEU A 44 4.04 6.34 10.99
N ASN A 45 5.07 6.49 10.18
CA ASN A 45 5.27 7.65 9.34
C ASN A 45 4.19 7.72 8.25
N LEU A 46 3.85 8.93 7.82
CA LEU A 46 2.83 9.13 6.78
C LEU A 46 3.28 8.61 5.41
N ASP A 47 4.56 8.77 5.14
CA ASP A 47 5.24 8.26 3.95
C ASP A 47 6.73 8.00 4.25
N PRO A 48 7.43 7.25 3.38
CA PRO A 48 8.86 6.99 3.54
C PRO A 48 9.74 8.24 3.49
N GLY A 49 9.32 9.29 2.79
CA GLY A 49 10.06 10.56 2.71
C GLY A 49 10.15 11.30 4.04
N THR A 50 9.26 11.00 4.99
CA THR A 50 9.32 11.54 6.36
C THR A 50 10.27 10.75 7.28
N MET A 51 10.89 9.70 6.77
CA MET A 51 11.83 8.86 7.52
C MET A 51 13.27 9.31 7.29
N SER A 52 14.16 8.95 8.22
CA SER A 52 15.59 9.22 8.05
C SER A 52 16.15 8.45 6.83
N PRO A 53 16.78 9.13 5.86
CA PRO A 53 17.38 8.47 4.71
C PRO A 53 18.45 7.43 5.09
N TYR A 54 19.13 7.64 6.22
CA TYR A 54 20.15 6.71 6.72
C TYR A 54 19.56 5.39 7.24
N GLN A 55 18.30 5.41 7.64
CA GLN A 55 17.60 4.23 8.17
C GLN A 55 16.73 3.54 7.13
N HIS A 56 16.03 4.32 6.31
CA HIS A 56 15.10 3.81 5.31
C HIS A 56 15.78 3.57 3.95
N GLY A 57 16.80 4.36 3.61
CA GLY A 57 17.43 4.37 2.29
C GLY A 57 16.78 5.36 1.33
N GLU A 58 16.98 5.15 0.05
CA GLU A 58 16.43 6.00 -1.01
C GLU A 58 14.91 5.80 -1.14
N VAL A 59 14.24 6.85 -1.60
CA VAL A 59 12.80 6.83 -1.89
C VAL A 59 12.57 6.87 -3.40
N PHE A 60 11.46 6.31 -3.84
CA PHE A 60 10.95 6.45 -5.20
C PHE A 60 9.88 7.55 -5.23
N VAL A 61 10.04 8.52 -6.11
CA VAL A 61 9.07 9.62 -6.27
C VAL A 61 8.15 9.29 -7.43
N THR A 62 6.85 9.23 -7.15
CA THR A 62 5.83 8.98 -8.17
C THR A 62 5.52 10.23 -9.00
N ASP A 63 4.89 10.08 -10.16
CA ASP A 63 4.51 11.20 -11.03
C ASP A 63 3.54 12.19 -10.36
N ASP A 64 2.76 11.73 -9.39
CA ASP A 64 1.86 12.55 -8.57
C ASP A 64 2.54 13.13 -7.31
N GLY A 65 3.88 13.07 -7.24
CA GLY A 65 4.71 13.72 -6.25
C GLY A 65 4.77 13.04 -4.88
N ALA A 66 4.37 11.77 -4.78
CA ALA A 66 4.51 11.03 -3.52
C ALA A 66 5.90 10.43 -3.38
N GLU A 67 6.49 10.57 -2.20
CA GLU A 67 7.71 9.86 -1.80
C GLU A 67 7.31 8.48 -1.26
N THR A 68 7.83 7.42 -1.88
CA THR A 68 7.41 6.06 -1.61
C THR A 68 8.61 5.12 -1.47
N ASP A 69 8.37 3.88 -1.10
CA ASP A 69 9.40 2.84 -1.07
C ASP A 69 9.90 2.52 -2.48
N LEU A 70 11.17 2.17 -2.62
CA LEU A 70 11.81 1.79 -3.89
C LEU A 70 11.13 0.64 -4.62
N ASP A 71 10.42 -0.22 -3.90
CA ASP A 71 9.67 -1.32 -4.50
C ASP A 71 8.65 -0.85 -5.56
N LEU A 72 8.10 0.37 -5.40
CA LEU A 72 7.18 0.93 -6.39
C LEU A 72 7.86 1.16 -7.75
N GLY A 73 9.13 1.53 -7.75
CA GLY A 73 9.92 1.63 -8.97
C GLY A 73 10.09 0.28 -9.67
N HIS A 74 10.23 -0.80 -8.92
CA HIS A 74 10.22 -2.16 -9.50
C HIS A 74 8.85 -2.52 -10.07
N TYR A 75 7.77 -2.19 -9.34
CA TYR A 75 6.41 -2.47 -9.81
C TYR A 75 6.12 -1.77 -11.13
N GLU A 76 6.46 -0.49 -11.23
CA GLU A 76 6.29 0.30 -12.45
C GLU A 76 7.11 -0.28 -13.61
N ARG A 77 8.39 -0.58 -13.37
CA ARG A 77 9.29 -1.13 -14.40
C ARG A 77 8.80 -2.45 -14.96
N PHE A 78 8.31 -3.36 -14.12
CA PHE A 78 7.89 -4.70 -14.53
C PHE A 78 6.52 -4.71 -15.17
N THR A 79 5.60 -3.87 -14.69
CA THR A 79 4.21 -3.87 -15.17
C THR A 79 3.96 -2.85 -16.28
N GLY A 80 4.89 -1.92 -16.50
CA GLY A 80 4.72 -0.81 -17.43
C GLY A 80 3.61 0.19 -17.02
N ARG A 81 3.16 0.12 -15.75
CA ARG A 81 2.08 0.96 -15.24
C ARG A 81 2.64 1.94 -14.20
N PRO A 82 2.46 3.25 -14.40
CA PRO A 82 2.90 4.25 -13.45
C PRO A 82 2.32 4.02 -12.06
N ALA A 83 3.19 4.05 -11.05
CA ALA A 83 2.80 4.03 -9.66
C ALA A 83 2.23 5.39 -9.24
N THR A 84 1.33 5.36 -8.29
CA THR A 84 0.70 6.56 -7.74
C THR A 84 0.79 6.56 -6.22
N LYS A 85 0.51 7.72 -5.62
CA LYS A 85 0.39 7.88 -4.17
C LYS A 85 -0.53 6.84 -3.49
N ALA A 86 -1.53 6.34 -4.22
CA ALA A 86 -2.46 5.33 -3.72
C ALA A 86 -1.85 3.92 -3.68
N ASP A 87 -0.70 3.70 -4.32
CA ASP A 87 -0.07 2.39 -4.40
C ASP A 87 0.94 2.13 -3.28
N ASN A 88 1.23 3.15 -2.45
CA ASN A 88 1.97 3.00 -1.19
C ASN A 88 1.11 3.43 0.00
N ILE A 89 0.90 2.53 0.94
CA ILE A 89 0.07 2.76 2.11
C ILE A 89 0.87 2.43 3.36
N THR A 90 1.00 3.41 4.25
CA THR A 90 1.62 3.24 5.56
C THR A 90 0.57 3.12 6.66
N THR A 91 0.91 2.49 7.77
CA THR A 91 0.06 2.45 8.97
C THR A 91 -0.27 3.86 9.46
N GLY A 92 0.71 4.78 9.46
CA GLY A 92 0.50 6.17 9.86
C GLY A 92 -0.53 6.88 9.00
N ARG A 93 -0.52 6.67 7.69
CA ARG A 93 -1.53 7.24 6.78
C ARG A 93 -2.93 6.72 7.08
N ILE A 94 -3.07 5.42 7.39
CA ILE A 94 -4.36 4.83 7.76
C ILE A 94 -4.89 5.48 9.05
N TYR A 95 -4.04 5.59 10.08
CA TYR A 95 -4.43 6.24 11.34
C TYR A 95 -4.82 7.70 11.14
N GLN A 96 -4.05 8.45 10.38
CA GLN A 96 -4.36 9.85 10.09
C GLN A 96 -5.71 10.01 9.39
N ASP A 97 -6.01 9.16 8.41
CA ASP A 97 -7.28 9.19 7.70
C ASP A 97 -8.45 8.88 8.64
N ILE A 98 -8.30 7.87 9.51
CA ILE A 98 -9.30 7.51 10.52
C ILE A 98 -9.56 8.67 11.47
N LEU A 99 -8.51 9.26 12.04
CA LEU A 99 -8.62 10.37 12.98
C LEU A 99 -9.24 11.62 12.33
N THR A 100 -8.88 11.89 11.07
CA THR A 100 -9.44 13.01 10.32
C THR A 100 -10.94 12.81 10.08
N LYS A 101 -11.34 11.62 9.70
CA LYS A 101 -12.75 11.26 9.46
C LYS A 101 -13.57 11.27 10.75
N GLU A 102 -12.98 10.77 11.84
CA GLU A 102 -13.62 10.82 13.16
C GLU A 102 -13.94 12.26 13.57
N ARG A 103 -12.96 13.17 13.47
CA ARG A 103 -13.14 14.58 13.80
C ARG A 103 -14.18 15.29 12.95
N ARG A 104 -14.37 14.84 11.70
CA ARG A 104 -15.44 15.34 10.82
C ARG A 104 -16.81 14.74 11.12
N GLY A 105 -16.88 13.73 11.97
CA GLY A 105 -18.12 13.02 12.28
C GLY A 105 -18.56 12.00 11.22
N ASP A 106 -17.65 11.61 10.31
CA ASP A 106 -17.97 10.64 9.23
C ASP A 106 -18.42 9.26 9.77
N TYR A 107 -18.18 8.99 11.03
CA TYR A 107 -18.56 7.76 11.73
C TYR A 107 -19.86 7.86 12.56
N LEU A 108 -20.67 8.90 12.32
CA LEU A 108 -21.98 9.09 12.93
C LEU A 108 -21.97 9.11 14.48
N GLY A 109 -20.90 9.68 15.08
CA GLY A 109 -20.77 9.78 16.53
C GLY A 109 -20.34 8.49 17.23
N ALA A 110 -19.97 7.47 16.49
CA ALA A 110 -19.39 6.27 17.08
C ALA A 110 -17.99 6.60 17.64
N ILE A 111 -17.80 6.35 18.93
CA ILE A 111 -16.48 6.42 19.55
C ILE A 111 -15.67 5.27 18.96
N ILE A 112 -14.53 5.60 18.33
CA ILE A 112 -13.61 4.59 17.80
C ILE A 112 -12.85 3.99 18.98
N GLY A 113 -13.44 3.01 19.62
CA GLY A 113 -12.77 2.18 20.61
C GLY A 113 -11.98 1.06 19.94
N HIS A 114 -11.15 0.40 20.73
CA HIS A 114 -10.32 -0.73 20.32
C HIS A 114 -11.09 -1.83 19.55
N GLU A 115 -12.36 -2.04 19.91
CA GLU A 115 -13.23 -3.05 19.29
C GLU A 115 -13.73 -2.63 17.90
N HIS A 116 -13.89 -1.34 17.66
CA HIS A 116 -14.35 -0.80 16.39
C HIS A 116 -13.21 -0.61 15.38
N PHE A 117 -11.96 -0.58 15.86
CA PHE A 117 -10.79 -0.44 15.00
C PHE A 117 -10.70 -1.58 13.96
N ALA A 118 -10.94 -2.81 14.38
CA ALA A 118 -10.96 -3.97 13.47
C ALA A 118 -12.11 -3.89 12.44
N VAL A 119 -13.25 -3.32 12.82
CA VAL A 119 -14.40 -3.11 11.92
C VAL A 119 -14.12 -1.96 10.97
N LEU A 120 -13.48 -0.89 11.42
CA LEU A 120 -13.09 0.25 10.58
C LEU A 120 -11.99 -0.13 9.59
N VAL A 121 -11.01 -0.89 10.01
CA VAL A 121 -10.01 -1.48 9.11
C VAL A 121 -10.68 -2.41 8.09
N ARG A 122 -11.69 -3.21 8.48
CA ARG A 122 -12.49 -4.01 7.55
C ARG A 122 -13.35 -3.16 6.61
N ARG A 123 -13.95 -2.09 7.08
CA ARG A 123 -14.80 -1.18 6.28
C ARG A 123 -13.97 -0.29 5.36
N HIS A 124 -12.77 0.08 5.77
CA HIS A 124 -11.77 0.72 4.92
C HIS A 124 -11.17 -0.26 3.91
N ARG A 125 -11.11 -1.56 4.23
CA ARG A 125 -10.73 -2.60 3.26
C ARG A 125 -11.61 -2.61 2.02
N SER A 126 -12.84 -2.17 2.09
CA SER A 126 -13.70 -2.02 0.90
C SER A 126 -13.45 -0.73 0.11
N ARG A 127 -12.69 0.24 0.66
CA ARG A 127 -12.28 1.48 -0.01
C ARG A 127 -10.76 1.71 -0.04
N ILE A 128 -10.04 1.23 0.95
CA ILE A 128 -8.61 1.03 0.92
C ILE A 128 -8.45 -0.46 0.64
N GLU A 129 -8.40 -0.78 -0.61
CA GLU A 129 -7.91 -2.08 -1.05
C GLU A 129 -6.45 -2.13 -0.61
N ILE A 130 -6.25 -2.64 0.62
CA ILE A 130 -4.93 -2.90 1.19
C ILE A 130 -4.40 -4.10 0.43
N GLU A 131 -3.67 -3.81 -0.60
CA GLU A 131 -3.13 -4.83 -1.45
C GLU A 131 -1.66 -4.57 -1.74
N ILE A 132 -0.83 -5.44 -1.17
CA ILE A 132 0.08 -6.13 -2.06
C ILE A 132 -0.84 -7.12 -2.76
N GLY A 133 -1.66 -6.65 -3.64
CA GLY A 133 -2.70 -7.38 -4.28
C GLY A 133 -2.56 -7.24 -5.76
N ILE A 134 -2.51 -8.35 -6.39
CA ILE A 134 -2.71 -8.46 -7.81
C ILE A 134 -4.21 -8.47 -7.98
N GLU A 135 -4.79 -7.35 -8.41
CA GLU A 135 -6.17 -7.30 -8.84
C GLU A 135 -6.27 -8.03 -10.18
N LEU A 136 -6.90 -9.20 -10.14
CA LEU A 136 -7.26 -9.95 -11.34
C LEU A 136 -8.69 -9.58 -11.72
N ALA A 137 -8.85 -8.77 -12.75
CA ALA A 137 -10.14 -8.48 -13.37
C ALA A 137 -10.37 -9.36 -14.58
#